data_49a545d3cafa71b2b3824f2230337541
#
_entry.id   49a545d3cafa71b2b3824f2230337541
#
_cell.length_a   1.000
_cell.length_b   1.000
_cell.length_c   1.000
_cell.angle_alpha   90.00
_cell.angle_beta   90.00
_cell.angle_gamma   90.00
#
_symmetry.space_group_name_H-M   'P 1'
#
loop_
_entity.id
_entity.type
_entity.pdbx_description
1 polymer ?
#
loop_
_entity_poly.entity_id
_entity_poly.type
_entity_poly.pdbx_seq_one_letter_code
_entity_poly.pdbx_strand_id
1 'polypeptide(L)'
;MEKPGIFSRIVFAVLALAFAAALLLAEAATVVNPSRAWFLSLIGFCFVPLVLICFLLFITALFRRSRMAWLLLLSLVIAVFFIGRTFRFSTPSATGQRGPSVMSYNVGLFANAASGASSRLDLADSVAAYIRSVGADVVCLQEFYLPNSVNEKRWLASRFPDYRADYYTLTGQNGTAGCVTLSRYPVIRKGKIPFEGSTNMALYTDIDAGGEVFRIYNCHLQSYNMSIPFIFSSVRSEEKMEESGRKFRRFILARAKQVDSLVADMKECQVRSFAVGDFNDMPISYTYSRLIKGRKDAFKMARRGFGGTFSALLRLMRIDYILYPDGLDATSYTVDRVKYSDHYPLLVSFKPFQ
;
A
#
# COMPACT_ATOMS: atom_id res chain seq x y z
N MET A 1 39.30 26.05 -13.23
CA MET A 1 37.92 26.35 -12.78
C MET A 1 38.02 27.40 -11.69
N GLU A 2 37.43 28.55 -11.89
CA GLU A 2 37.36 29.62 -10.88
C GLU A 2 36.64 29.14 -9.64
N LYS A 3 37.12 29.56 -8.47
CA LYS A 3 36.44 29.22 -7.18
C LYS A 3 35.07 29.91 -7.13
N PRO A 4 34.00 29.21 -6.83
CA PRO A 4 32.68 29.82 -6.76
C PRO A 4 32.66 30.94 -5.71
N GLY A 5 32.01 32.06 -6.03
CA GLY A 5 31.87 33.21 -5.14
C GLY A 5 31.20 32.85 -3.82
N ILE A 6 31.42 33.66 -2.78
CA ILE A 6 30.93 33.42 -1.42
C ILE A 6 29.41 33.19 -1.38
N PHE A 7 28.63 34.00 -2.10
CA PHE A 7 27.18 33.87 -2.20
C PHE A 7 26.75 32.50 -2.73
N SER A 8 27.38 32.03 -3.83
CA SER A 8 27.10 30.69 -4.40
C SER A 8 27.45 29.54 -3.43
N ARG A 9 28.44 29.73 -2.55
CA ARG A 9 28.81 28.74 -1.53
C ARG A 9 27.79 28.68 -0.40
N ILE A 10 27.27 29.83 0.04
CA ILE A 10 26.23 29.92 1.08
C ILE A 10 24.93 29.32 0.57
N VAL A 11 24.44 29.71 -0.61
CA VAL A 11 23.21 29.16 -1.19
C VAL A 11 23.30 27.65 -1.33
N PHE A 12 24.42 27.13 -1.85
CA PHE A 12 24.63 25.70 -1.96
C PHE A 12 24.60 24.98 -0.61
N ALA A 13 25.25 25.56 0.40
CA ALA A 13 25.28 24.96 1.76
C ALA A 13 23.87 24.93 2.38
N VAL A 14 23.08 25.99 2.22
CA VAL A 14 21.68 26.05 2.70
C VAL A 14 20.81 25.01 2.00
N LEU A 15 20.90 24.89 0.67
CA LEU A 15 20.16 23.87 -0.08
C LEU A 15 20.57 22.44 0.33
N ALA A 16 21.87 22.18 0.44
CA ALA A 16 22.37 20.87 0.86
C ALA A 16 21.87 20.48 2.25
N LEU A 17 21.90 21.44 3.20
CA LEU A 17 21.41 21.25 4.56
C LEU A 17 19.89 20.98 4.56
N ALA A 18 19.11 21.79 3.83
CA ALA A 18 17.66 21.68 3.78
C ALA A 18 17.20 20.33 3.21
N PHE A 19 17.79 19.90 2.08
CA PHE A 19 17.42 18.62 1.46
C PHE A 19 17.93 17.41 2.23
N ALA A 20 19.13 17.47 2.83
CA ALA A 20 19.59 16.40 3.71
C ALA A 20 18.69 16.26 4.95
N ALA A 21 18.30 17.37 5.58
CA ALA A 21 17.36 17.37 6.71
C ALA A 21 15.98 16.83 6.27
N ALA A 22 15.46 17.25 5.10
CA ALA A 22 14.19 16.75 4.58
C ALA A 22 14.23 15.23 4.33
N LEU A 23 15.35 14.69 3.81
CA LEU A 23 15.52 13.25 3.61
C LEU A 23 15.52 12.49 4.94
N LEU A 24 16.23 12.98 5.97
CA LEU A 24 16.22 12.37 7.31
C LEU A 24 14.84 12.46 7.98
N LEU A 25 14.09 13.55 7.76
CA LEU A 25 12.71 13.67 8.23
C LEU A 25 11.76 12.70 7.49
N ALA A 26 11.99 12.46 6.19
CA ALA A 26 11.24 11.43 5.46
C ALA A 26 11.45 10.03 6.05
N GLU A 27 12.67 9.69 6.44
CA GLU A 27 13.00 8.42 7.09
C GLU A 27 12.38 8.34 8.50
N ALA A 28 12.37 9.45 9.25
CA ALA A 28 11.73 9.54 10.57
C ALA A 28 10.22 9.27 10.52
N ALA A 29 9.55 9.51 9.36
CA ALA A 29 8.15 9.15 9.15
C ALA A 29 7.87 7.66 9.35
N THR A 30 8.88 6.80 9.25
CA THR A 30 8.72 5.34 9.44
C THR A 30 8.59 4.93 10.91
N VAL A 31 9.04 5.76 11.84
CA VAL A 31 9.11 5.44 13.28
C VAL A 31 8.29 6.38 14.15
N VAL A 32 8.12 7.63 13.73
CA VAL A 32 7.39 8.63 14.50
C VAL A 32 5.89 8.46 14.29
N ASN A 33 5.15 8.27 15.40
CA ASN A 33 3.68 8.20 15.30
C ASN A 33 3.13 9.55 14.79
N PRO A 34 2.27 9.54 13.77
CA PRO A 34 1.68 10.76 13.21
C PRO A 34 0.91 11.63 14.20
N SER A 35 0.46 11.07 15.33
CA SER A 35 -0.15 11.88 16.42
C SER A 35 0.81 12.93 16.99
N ARG A 36 2.13 12.68 16.92
CA ARG A 36 3.17 13.59 17.39
C ARG A 36 3.62 14.55 16.29
N ALA A 37 3.76 14.06 15.05
CA ALA A 37 4.28 14.84 13.92
C ALA A 37 3.69 14.36 12.59
N TRP A 38 2.44 14.69 12.33
CA TRP A 38 1.71 14.23 11.14
C TRP A 38 2.34 14.65 9.82
N PHE A 39 2.99 15.81 9.79
CA PHE A 39 3.63 16.37 8.60
C PHE A 39 4.79 15.51 8.08
N LEU A 40 5.41 14.68 8.94
CA LEU A 40 6.44 13.74 8.52
C LEU A 40 5.92 12.74 7.49
N SER A 41 4.65 12.35 7.57
CA SER A 41 4.02 11.45 6.58
C SER A 41 4.01 12.08 5.19
N LEU A 42 3.82 13.40 5.08
CA LEU A 42 3.89 14.12 3.79
C LEU A 42 5.33 14.16 3.25
N ILE A 43 6.30 14.37 4.14
CA ILE A 43 7.72 14.37 3.75
C ILE A 43 8.15 12.95 3.33
N GLY A 44 7.69 11.92 4.06
CA GLY A 44 7.93 10.50 3.72
C GLY A 44 7.40 10.11 2.34
N PHE A 45 6.28 10.70 1.91
CA PHE A 45 5.74 10.53 0.56
C PHE A 45 6.73 11.01 -0.52
N CYS A 46 7.54 12.02 -0.21
CA CYS A 46 8.56 12.59 -1.10
C CYS A 46 9.93 11.88 -1.02
N PHE A 47 10.03 10.72 -0.35
CA PHE A 47 11.31 10.04 -0.13
C PHE A 47 12.12 9.84 -1.41
N VAL A 48 11.53 9.28 -2.47
CA VAL A 48 12.25 8.98 -3.73
C VAL A 48 12.78 10.25 -4.40
N PRO A 49 11.98 11.31 -4.64
CA PRO A 49 12.50 12.59 -5.12
C PRO A 49 13.60 13.16 -4.24
N LEU A 50 13.47 13.10 -2.92
CA LEU A 50 14.49 13.61 -1.98
C LEU A 50 15.81 12.86 -2.12
N VAL A 51 15.78 11.53 -2.24
CA VAL A 51 16.99 10.72 -2.50
C VAL A 51 17.68 11.17 -3.79
N LEU A 52 16.92 11.38 -4.88
CA LEU A 52 17.48 11.81 -6.16
C LEU A 52 18.11 13.21 -6.06
N ILE A 53 17.42 14.15 -5.41
CA ILE A 53 17.94 15.53 -5.22
C ILE A 53 19.20 15.49 -4.34
N CYS A 54 19.19 14.78 -3.21
CA CYS A 54 20.36 14.63 -2.34
C CYS A 54 21.54 14.01 -3.07
N PHE A 55 21.29 13.01 -3.95
CA PHE A 55 22.33 12.41 -4.76
C PHE A 55 22.94 13.40 -5.75
N LEU A 56 22.13 14.18 -6.47
CA LEU A 56 22.63 15.22 -7.38
C LEU A 56 23.41 16.32 -6.64
N LEU A 57 22.92 16.74 -5.46
CA LEU A 57 23.63 17.68 -4.60
C LEU A 57 24.94 17.09 -4.07
N PHE A 58 24.98 15.80 -3.75
CA PHE A 58 26.21 15.12 -3.32
C PHE A 58 27.27 15.12 -4.43
N ILE A 59 26.89 14.77 -5.66
CA ILE A 59 27.80 14.83 -6.82
C ILE A 59 28.31 16.26 -7.02
N THR A 60 27.42 17.25 -6.94
CA THR A 60 27.80 18.67 -7.04
C THR A 60 28.76 19.08 -5.91
N ALA A 61 28.54 18.60 -4.67
CA ALA A 61 29.40 18.88 -3.53
C ALA A 61 30.83 18.33 -3.72
N LEU A 62 30.97 17.14 -4.33
CA LEU A 62 32.27 16.55 -4.67
C LEU A 62 33.05 17.44 -5.67
N PHE A 63 32.41 17.85 -6.77
CA PHE A 63 33.04 18.74 -7.74
C PHE A 63 33.42 20.11 -7.14
N ARG A 64 32.62 20.62 -6.22
CA ARG A 64 32.88 21.88 -5.50
C ARG A 64 33.88 21.72 -4.34
N ARG A 65 34.31 20.50 -4.03
CA ARG A 65 35.13 20.18 -2.85
C ARG A 65 34.52 20.75 -1.56
N SER A 66 33.20 20.67 -1.42
CA SER A 66 32.43 21.20 -0.30
C SER A 66 32.34 20.19 0.84
N ARG A 67 32.50 20.65 2.09
CA ARG A 67 32.29 19.81 3.28
C ARG A 67 30.84 19.28 3.42
N MET A 68 29.87 19.91 2.71
CA MET A 68 28.49 19.41 2.64
C MET A 68 28.39 18.02 2.01
N ALA A 69 29.41 17.55 1.28
CA ALA A 69 29.46 16.19 0.77
C ALA A 69 29.30 15.14 1.88
N TRP A 70 29.91 15.35 3.04
CA TRP A 70 29.80 14.39 4.16
C TRP A 70 28.41 14.31 4.76
N LEU A 71 27.70 15.44 4.89
CA LEU A 71 26.32 15.47 5.37
C LEU A 71 25.38 14.76 4.39
N LEU A 72 25.51 15.07 3.09
CA LEU A 72 24.71 14.43 2.04
C LEU A 72 25.02 12.94 1.92
N LEU A 73 26.29 12.55 2.04
CA LEU A 73 26.69 11.14 2.06
C LEU A 73 26.04 10.40 3.23
N LEU A 74 26.07 10.97 4.44
CA LEU A 74 25.47 10.37 5.63
C LEU A 74 23.96 10.16 5.43
N SER A 75 23.24 11.18 4.95
CA SER A 75 21.79 11.04 4.68
C SER A 75 21.49 9.98 3.62
N LEU A 76 22.29 9.89 2.56
CA LEU A 76 22.14 8.88 1.50
C LEU A 76 22.48 7.47 2.01
N VAL A 77 23.49 7.30 2.86
CA VAL A 77 23.82 5.99 3.46
C VAL A 77 22.66 5.48 4.31
N ILE A 78 22.02 6.36 5.09
CA ILE A 78 20.82 5.97 5.85
C ILE A 78 19.69 5.60 4.88
N ALA A 79 19.47 6.37 3.82
CA ALA A 79 18.43 6.10 2.82
C ALA A 79 18.57 4.71 2.15
N VAL A 80 19.80 4.17 2.03
CA VAL A 80 20.03 2.83 1.45
C VAL A 80 19.23 1.74 2.19
N PHE A 81 19.07 1.83 3.52
CA PHE A 81 18.29 0.86 4.30
C PHE A 81 16.79 0.87 3.94
N PHE A 82 16.30 1.97 3.36
CA PHE A 82 14.91 2.18 3.00
C PHE A 82 14.63 1.99 1.52
N ILE A 83 15.63 2.18 0.64
CA ILE A 83 15.41 2.16 -0.82
C ILE A 83 14.88 0.82 -1.30
N GLY A 84 15.30 -0.29 -0.70
CA GLY A 84 14.81 -1.63 -1.01
C GLY A 84 13.33 -1.86 -0.72
N ARG A 85 12.69 -0.97 0.06
CA ARG A 85 11.23 -0.98 0.29
C ARG A 85 10.46 -0.34 -0.86
N THR A 86 11.11 0.53 -1.63
CA THR A 86 10.48 1.34 -2.69
C THR A 86 10.86 0.90 -4.09
N PHE A 87 12.05 0.36 -4.27
CA PHE A 87 12.59 0.00 -5.59
C PHE A 87 13.37 -1.31 -5.55
N ARG A 88 13.14 -2.17 -6.55
CA ARG A 88 13.92 -3.41 -6.78
C ARG A 88 14.89 -3.20 -7.92
N PHE A 89 16.16 -3.53 -7.68
CA PHE A 89 17.23 -3.40 -8.68
C PHE A 89 17.40 -4.65 -9.54
N SER A 90 17.02 -5.81 -9.04
CA SER A 90 17.16 -7.10 -9.71
C SER A 90 15.82 -7.84 -9.78
N THR A 91 15.68 -8.72 -10.75
CA THR A 91 14.56 -9.66 -10.85
C THR A 91 14.97 -10.95 -10.15
N PRO A 92 14.24 -11.42 -9.13
CA PRO A 92 14.47 -12.72 -8.54
C PRO A 92 14.25 -13.84 -9.56
N SER A 93 14.99 -14.94 -9.45
CA SER A 93 14.69 -16.15 -10.22
C SER A 93 13.36 -16.73 -9.75
N ALA A 94 12.41 -16.91 -10.66
CA ALA A 94 11.18 -17.62 -10.37
C ALA A 94 11.53 -19.09 -10.07
N THR A 95 11.21 -19.56 -8.88
CA THR A 95 11.30 -21.00 -8.57
C THR A 95 10.01 -21.64 -9.09
N GLY A 96 10.10 -22.55 -10.06
CA GLY A 96 8.99 -23.06 -10.87
C GLY A 96 7.93 -23.91 -10.15
N GLN A 97 7.91 -24.00 -8.83
CA GLN A 97 6.85 -24.69 -8.10
C GLN A 97 5.65 -23.76 -7.88
N ARG A 98 4.49 -24.14 -8.43
CA ARG A 98 3.20 -23.54 -8.08
C ARG A 98 2.79 -24.05 -6.71
N GLY A 99 2.80 -23.18 -5.72
CA GLY A 99 2.21 -23.39 -4.42
C GLY A 99 1.01 -22.46 -4.21
N PRO A 100 0.55 -22.36 -2.97
CA PRO A 100 -0.55 -21.48 -2.58
C PRO A 100 -0.34 -20.04 -3.02
N SER A 101 -1.43 -19.37 -3.34
CA SER A 101 -1.40 -18.01 -3.88
C SER A 101 -2.40 -17.09 -3.18
N VAL A 102 -1.99 -15.83 -2.98
CA VAL A 102 -2.79 -14.77 -2.36
C VAL A 102 -2.87 -13.60 -3.31
N MET A 103 -4.08 -13.09 -3.52
CA MET A 103 -4.36 -11.90 -4.32
C MET A 103 -4.89 -10.78 -3.41
N SER A 104 -4.44 -9.56 -3.63
CA SER A 104 -5.05 -8.33 -3.12
C SER A 104 -5.57 -7.49 -4.28
N TYR A 105 -6.80 -7.00 -4.19
CA TYR A 105 -7.37 -6.16 -5.22
C TYR A 105 -8.40 -5.17 -4.68
N ASN A 106 -8.06 -3.88 -4.63
CA ASN A 106 -9.05 -2.83 -4.45
C ASN A 106 -9.81 -2.65 -5.79
N VAL A 107 -11.11 -2.96 -5.79
CA VAL A 107 -11.94 -2.97 -7.00
C VAL A 107 -12.62 -1.64 -7.29
N GLY A 108 -12.35 -0.59 -6.51
CA GLY A 108 -12.79 0.80 -6.75
C GLY A 108 -14.30 0.94 -6.87
N LEU A 109 -15.07 0.27 -6.01
CA LEU A 109 -16.54 0.26 -6.02
C LEU A 109 -17.13 -0.17 -7.39
N PHE A 110 -16.36 -0.86 -8.23
CA PHE A 110 -16.71 -1.17 -9.63
C PHE A 110 -17.15 0.07 -10.43
N ALA A 111 -16.46 1.20 -10.23
CA ALA A 111 -16.84 2.50 -10.79
C ALA A 111 -15.85 3.05 -11.82
N ASN A 112 -14.91 2.24 -12.32
CA ASN A 112 -13.89 2.71 -13.27
C ASN A 112 -14.47 2.89 -14.68
N ALA A 113 -14.68 4.13 -15.10
CA ALA A 113 -15.15 4.47 -16.45
C ALA A 113 -14.21 3.99 -17.57
N ALA A 114 -12.91 3.85 -17.30
CA ALA A 114 -11.94 3.36 -18.29
C ALA A 114 -12.07 1.87 -18.60
N SER A 115 -12.89 1.12 -17.86
CA SER A 115 -13.17 -0.30 -18.09
C SER A 115 -14.02 -0.55 -19.33
N GLY A 116 -14.82 0.42 -19.77
CA GLY A 116 -15.81 0.28 -20.85
C GLY A 116 -17.07 -0.52 -20.46
N ALA A 117 -17.24 -0.87 -19.19
CA ALA A 117 -18.44 -1.57 -18.71
C ALA A 117 -19.68 -0.65 -18.73
N SER A 118 -20.85 -1.23 -19.04
CA SER A 118 -22.11 -0.49 -19.15
C SER A 118 -22.69 -0.12 -17.79
N SER A 119 -22.38 -0.90 -16.76
CA SER A 119 -22.82 -0.69 -15.38
C SER A 119 -21.78 -1.18 -14.37
N ARG A 120 -21.96 -0.79 -13.10
CA ARG A 120 -21.14 -1.33 -12.01
C ARG A 120 -21.28 -2.84 -11.85
N LEU A 121 -22.46 -3.39 -12.11
CA LEU A 121 -22.70 -4.82 -12.02
C LEU A 121 -21.98 -5.60 -13.15
N ASP A 122 -21.99 -5.06 -14.37
CA ASP A 122 -21.25 -5.64 -15.49
C ASP A 122 -19.75 -5.63 -15.22
N LEU A 123 -19.27 -4.57 -14.59
CA LEU A 123 -17.86 -4.48 -14.18
C LEU A 123 -17.55 -5.49 -13.06
N ALA A 124 -18.44 -5.64 -12.08
CA ALA A 124 -18.32 -6.64 -11.02
C ALA A 124 -18.25 -8.07 -11.59
N ASP A 125 -19.10 -8.36 -12.57
CA ASP A 125 -19.11 -9.66 -13.28
C ASP A 125 -17.80 -9.88 -14.08
N SER A 126 -17.29 -8.84 -14.73
CA SER A 126 -16.01 -8.88 -15.45
C SER A 126 -14.83 -9.12 -14.52
N VAL A 127 -14.80 -8.42 -13.35
CA VAL A 127 -13.79 -8.62 -12.31
C VAL A 127 -13.89 -10.05 -11.74
N ALA A 128 -15.10 -10.56 -11.50
CA ALA A 128 -15.29 -11.92 -11.02
C ALA A 128 -14.76 -12.97 -12.03
N ALA A 129 -15.00 -12.76 -13.33
CA ALA A 129 -14.47 -13.61 -14.39
C ALA A 129 -12.93 -13.58 -14.44
N TYR A 130 -12.34 -12.37 -14.30
CA TYR A 130 -10.90 -12.20 -14.22
C TYR A 130 -10.30 -12.94 -13.02
N ILE A 131 -10.86 -12.76 -11.82
CA ILE A 131 -10.38 -13.45 -10.60
C ILE A 131 -10.40 -14.96 -10.77
N ARG A 132 -11.48 -15.51 -11.34
CA ARG A 132 -11.55 -16.96 -11.64
C ARG A 132 -10.50 -17.41 -12.64
N SER A 133 -10.21 -16.62 -13.68
CA SER A 133 -9.19 -16.94 -14.68
C SER A 133 -7.78 -16.97 -14.09
N VAL A 134 -7.50 -16.10 -13.13
CA VAL A 134 -6.22 -16.09 -12.38
C VAL A 134 -6.13 -17.28 -11.45
N GLY A 135 -7.23 -17.64 -10.78
CA GLY A 135 -7.35 -18.82 -9.95
C GLY A 135 -6.54 -18.76 -8.66
N ALA A 136 -6.37 -17.58 -8.05
CA ALA A 136 -5.71 -17.43 -6.75
C ALA A 136 -6.45 -18.20 -5.64
N ASP A 137 -5.71 -18.80 -4.69
CA ASP A 137 -6.32 -19.62 -3.64
C ASP A 137 -7.00 -18.77 -2.55
N VAL A 138 -6.44 -17.58 -2.28
CA VAL A 138 -7.04 -16.59 -1.38
C VAL A 138 -7.10 -15.25 -2.11
N VAL A 139 -8.26 -14.58 -2.07
CA VAL A 139 -8.47 -13.28 -2.70
C VAL A 139 -9.03 -12.30 -1.67
N CYS A 140 -8.36 -11.18 -1.49
CA CYS A 140 -8.77 -10.08 -0.62
C CYS A 140 -9.22 -8.90 -1.50
N LEU A 141 -10.51 -8.60 -1.48
CA LEU A 141 -11.10 -7.49 -2.20
C LEU A 141 -11.38 -6.33 -1.24
N GLN A 142 -11.05 -5.13 -1.64
CA GLN A 142 -11.38 -3.88 -0.96
C GLN A 142 -12.28 -3.04 -1.88
N GLU A 143 -13.07 -2.15 -1.32
CA GLU A 143 -14.08 -1.36 -2.03
C GLU A 143 -15.02 -2.22 -2.90
N PHE A 144 -15.31 -3.42 -2.43
CA PHE A 144 -16.33 -4.26 -3.05
C PHE A 144 -17.70 -3.59 -2.93
N TYR A 145 -18.46 -3.57 -4.02
CA TYR A 145 -19.77 -2.89 -4.07
C TYR A 145 -20.78 -3.72 -4.86
N LEU A 146 -22.02 -3.80 -4.33
CA LEU A 146 -23.16 -4.28 -5.10
C LEU A 146 -24.37 -3.35 -4.90
N PRO A 147 -25.22 -3.13 -5.94
CA PRO A 147 -26.46 -2.40 -5.80
C PRO A 147 -27.42 -3.08 -4.81
N ASN A 148 -28.26 -2.33 -4.12
CA ASN A 148 -29.26 -2.88 -3.17
C ASN A 148 -30.25 -3.88 -3.81
N SER A 149 -30.41 -3.84 -5.14
CA SER A 149 -31.23 -4.81 -5.89
C SER A 149 -30.59 -6.20 -6.02
N VAL A 150 -29.32 -6.35 -5.67
CA VAL A 150 -28.57 -7.61 -5.80
C VAL A 150 -28.35 -8.24 -4.44
N ASN A 151 -28.75 -9.49 -4.28
CA ASN A 151 -28.46 -10.24 -3.06
C ASN A 151 -26.97 -10.66 -3.07
N GLU A 152 -26.18 -10.06 -2.20
CA GLU A 152 -24.73 -10.22 -2.11
C GLU A 152 -24.29 -11.66 -1.91
N LYS A 153 -24.92 -12.37 -0.98
CA LYS A 153 -24.60 -13.78 -0.69
C LYS A 153 -24.83 -14.66 -1.90
N ARG A 154 -25.97 -14.46 -2.61
CA ARG A 154 -26.29 -15.24 -3.82
C ARG A 154 -25.33 -14.88 -4.97
N TRP A 155 -25.01 -13.60 -5.12
CA TRP A 155 -24.09 -13.16 -6.17
C TRP A 155 -22.68 -13.75 -5.93
N LEU A 156 -22.13 -13.65 -4.73
CA LEU A 156 -20.83 -14.23 -4.37
C LEU A 156 -20.83 -15.76 -4.61
N ALA A 157 -21.83 -16.48 -4.14
CA ALA A 157 -21.92 -17.92 -4.34
C ALA A 157 -22.01 -18.32 -5.81
N SER A 158 -22.72 -17.54 -6.64
CA SER A 158 -22.86 -17.83 -8.06
C SER A 158 -21.62 -17.51 -8.89
N ARG A 159 -20.86 -16.47 -8.50
CA ARG A 159 -19.64 -16.05 -9.21
C ARG A 159 -18.38 -16.76 -8.73
N PHE A 160 -18.38 -17.27 -7.51
CA PHE A 160 -17.24 -17.91 -6.85
C PHE A 160 -17.63 -19.27 -6.22
N PRO A 161 -18.14 -20.25 -6.99
CA PRO A 161 -18.64 -21.51 -6.44
C PRO A 161 -17.56 -22.33 -5.71
N ASP A 162 -16.30 -22.20 -6.12
CA ASP A 162 -15.16 -22.93 -5.54
C ASP A 162 -14.54 -22.24 -4.33
N TYR A 163 -15.12 -21.11 -3.89
CA TYR A 163 -14.59 -20.32 -2.78
C TYR A 163 -15.57 -20.27 -1.61
N ARG A 164 -15.00 -20.19 -0.39
CA ARG A 164 -15.69 -19.76 0.81
C ARG A 164 -15.55 -18.24 0.91
N ALA A 165 -16.66 -17.53 1.02
CA ALA A 165 -16.66 -16.08 1.14
C ALA A 165 -16.83 -15.66 2.60
N ASP A 166 -15.92 -14.79 3.06
CA ASP A 166 -16.07 -13.97 4.25
C ASP A 166 -16.19 -12.50 3.81
N TYR A 167 -17.25 -11.83 4.22
CA TYR A 167 -17.46 -10.45 3.80
C TYR A 167 -18.13 -9.64 4.90
N TYR A 168 -17.81 -8.36 4.90
CA TYR A 168 -18.50 -7.36 5.69
C TYR A 168 -18.69 -6.11 4.83
N THR A 169 -19.94 -5.74 4.66
CA THR A 169 -20.35 -4.60 3.87
C THR A 169 -21.26 -3.69 4.70
N LEU A 170 -21.19 -2.40 4.43
CA LEU A 170 -22.05 -1.38 5.00
C LEU A 170 -23.10 -1.00 3.96
N THR A 171 -24.38 -1.06 4.35
CA THR A 171 -25.48 -0.70 3.47
C THR A 171 -25.60 0.83 3.41
N GLY A 172 -25.52 1.37 2.20
CA GLY A 172 -25.77 2.76 1.88
C GLY A 172 -27.08 2.95 1.11
N GLN A 173 -27.34 4.16 0.67
CA GLN A 173 -28.58 4.48 -0.09
C GLN A 173 -28.70 3.70 -1.41
N ASN A 174 -27.59 3.53 -2.12
CA ASN A 174 -27.59 2.97 -3.49
C ASN A 174 -27.01 1.56 -3.58
N GLY A 175 -26.44 1.03 -2.52
CA GLY A 175 -25.79 -0.27 -2.51
C GLY A 175 -25.04 -0.56 -1.23
N THR A 176 -24.43 -1.75 -1.18
CA THR A 176 -23.56 -2.16 -0.09
C THR A 176 -22.10 -2.02 -0.51
N ALA A 177 -21.23 -1.55 0.39
CA ALA A 177 -19.80 -1.43 0.12
C ALA A 177 -18.96 -1.95 1.29
N GLY A 178 -17.82 -2.61 1.00
CA GLY A 178 -16.96 -3.13 2.05
C GLY A 178 -15.80 -3.98 1.56
N CYS A 179 -15.41 -4.96 2.35
CA CYS A 179 -14.34 -5.90 2.05
C CYS A 179 -14.87 -7.33 1.91
N VAL A 180 -14.25 -8.11 1.03
CA VAL A 180 -14.56 -9.52 0.80
C VAL A 180 -13.25 -10.32 0.80
N THR A 181 -13.20 -11.40 1.57
CA THR A 181 -12.14 -12.41 1.50
C THR A 181 -12.72 -13.69 0.92
N LEU A 182 -12.15 -14.16 -0.19
CA LEU A 182 -12.51 -15.42 -0.82
C LEU A 182 -11.38 -16.41 -0.56
N SER A 183 -11.72 -17.65 -0.16
CA SER A 183 -10.75 -18.71 0.10
C SER A 183 -11.19 -20.03 -0.50
N ARG A 184 -10.29 -20.72 -1.19
CA ARG A 184 -10.47 -22.12 -1.57
C ARG A 184 -10.26 -23.08 -0.39
N TYR A 185 -9.52 -22.62 0.62
CA TYR A 185 -9.34 -23.36 1.85
C TYR A 185 -10.55 -23.22 2.76
N PRO A 186 -10.80 -24.21 3.67
CA PRO A 186 -11.82 -24.11 4.69
C PRO A 186 -11.61 -22.87 5.55
N VAL A 187 -12.68 -22.12 5.80
CA VAL A 187 -12.70 -20.97 6.73
C VAL A 187 -13.14 -21.52 8.10
N ILE A 188 -12.26 -21.36 9.09
CA ILE A 188 -12.47 -21.86 10.47
C ILE A 188 -13.05 -20.76 11.35
N ARG A 189 -12.52 -19.56 11.23
CA ARG A 189 -12.89 -18.41 12.04
C ARG A 189 -12.87 -17.15 11.19
N LYS A 190 -13.75 -16.20 11.52
CA LYS A 190 -13.81 -14.92 10.82
C LYS A 190 -14.29 -13.82 11.77
N GLY A 191 -13.94 -12.60 11.43
CA GLY A 191 -14.40 -11.43 12.15
C GLY A 191 -13.90 -10.14 11.51
N LYS A 192 -14.23 -9.04 12.15
CA LYS A 192 -13.86 -7.69 11.68
C LYS A 192 -13.20 -6.91 12.80
N ILE A 193 -12.32 -5.99 12.37
CA ILE A 193 -11.75 -4.97 13.23
C ILE A 193 -12.39 -3.65 12.78
N PRO A 194 -13.38 -3.14 13.54
CA PRO A 194 -14.04 -1.89 13.21
C PRO A 194 -13.10 -0.72 13.48
N PHE A 195 -13.20 0.31 12.64
CA PHE A 195 -12.50 1.57 12.86
C PHE A 195 -13.54 2.64 13.18
N GLU A 196 -13.45 3.19 14.38
CA GLU A 196 -14.40 4.17 14.89
C GLU A 196 -14.51 5.38 13.97
N GLY A 197 -15.76 5.77 13.64
CA GLY A 197 -16.05 6.92 12.78
C GLY A 197 -15.59 6.78 11.33
N SER A 198 -15.35 5.55 10.84
CA SER A 198 -14.86 5.28 9.49
C SER A 198 -15.66 4.18 8.79
N THR A 199 -15.80 4.30 7.48
CA THR A 199 -16.29 3.21 6.62
C THR A 199 -15.19 2.24 6.21
N ASN A 200 -13.92 2.58 6.44
CA ASN A 200 -12.80 1.68 6.28
C ASN A 200 -12.83 0.59 7.34
N MET A 201 -12.25 -0.56 7.05
CA MET A 201 -12.26 -1.72 7.94
C MET A 201 -11.10 -2.67 7.65
N ALA A 202 -10.87 -3.59 8.58
CA ALA A 202 -10.12 -4.80 8.32
C ALA A 202 -10.98 -6.02 8.67
N LEU A 203 -10.97 -7.03 7.80
CA LEU A 203 -11.51 -8.36 8.12
C LEU A 203 -10.36 -9.26 8.54
N TYR A 204 -10.63 -10.21 9.42
CA TYR A 204 -9.74 -11.34 9.61
C TYR A 204 -10.47 -12.65 9.28
N THR A 205 -9.80 -13.53 8.56
CA THR A 205 -10.31 -14.83 8.15
C THR A 205 -9.24 -15.86 8.45
N ASP A 206 -9.53 -16.81 9.36
CA ASP A 206 -8.65 -17.93 9.64
C ASP A 206 -8.98 -19.06 8.68
N ILE A 207 -7.98 -19.50 7.91
CA ILE A 207 -8.08 -20.56 6.90
C ILE A 207 -7.24 -21.76 7.32
N ASP A 208 -7.74 -22.96 7.04
CA ASP A 208 -6.97 -24.21 7.16
C ASP A 208 -6.35 -24.58 5.81
N ALA A 209 -5.06 -24.36 5.68
CA ALA A 209 -4.31 -24.65 4.48
C ALA A 209 -3.55 -25.97 4.58
N GLY A 210 -4.27 -27.07 4.71
CA GLY A 210 -3.71 -28.42 4.76
C GLY A 210 -3.21 -28.82 6.16
N GLY A 211 -3.92 -28.40 7.20
CA GLY A 211 -3.61 -28.68 8.61
C GLY A 211 -2.84 -27.56 9.29
N GLU A 212 -2.41 -26.55 8.54
CA GLU A 212 -1.83 -25.34 9.08
C GLU A 212 -2.81 -24.17 9.00
N VAL A 213 -3.05 -23.53 10.14
CA VAL A 213 -3.98 -22.40 10.24
C VAL A 213 -3.24 -21.09 10.02
N PHE A 214 -3.75 -20.28 9.08
CA PHE A 214 -3.27 -18.91 8.84
C PHE A 214 -4.41 -17.92 9.01
N ARG A 215 -4.11 -16.78 9.63
CA ARG A 215 -5.02 -15.63 9.65
C ARG A 215 -4.69 -14.67 8.50
N ILE A 216 -5.69 -14.38 7.69
CA ILE A 216 -5.61 -13.39 6.62
C ILE A 216 -6.30 -12.11 7.12
N TYR A 217 -5.54 -11.05 7.33
CA TYR A 217 -6.10 -9.71 7.55
C TYR A 217 -6.28 -9.03 6.20
N ASN A 218 -7.52 -8.86 5.77
CA ASN A 218 -7.89 -8.10 4.58
C ASN A 218 -8.14 -6.64 5.00
N CYS A 219 -7.23 -5.76 4.65
CA CYS A 219 -7.17 -4.40 5.16
C CYS A 219 -7.56 -3.38 4.09
N HIS A 220 -8.48 -2.47 4.43
CA HIS A 220 -8.72 -1.23 3.69
C HIS A 220 -8.61 -0.06 4.66
N LEU A 221 -7.45 0.61 4.66
CA LEU A 221 -7.14 1.70 5.58
C LEU A 221 -7.55 3.05 5.00
N GLN A 222 -7.59 4.07 5.86
CA GLN A 222 -8.03 5.42 5.50
C GLN A 222 -7.25 6.01 4.33
N SER A 223 -7.96 6.30 3.25
CA SER A 223 -7.44 7.04 2.09
C SER A 223 -7.29 8.53 2.39
N TYR A 224 -6.45 9.20 1.62
CA TYR A 224 -6.40 10.66 1.59
C TYR A 224 -7.65 11.28 0.97
N ASN A 225 -8.40 10.50 0.19
CA ASN A 225 -9.66 10.90 -0.47
C ASN A 225 -9.57 12.27 -1.17
N MET A 226 -8.44 12.50 -1.84
CA MET A 226 -8.15 13.74 -2.55
C MET A 226 -7.56 13.42 -3.92
N SER A 227 -8.14 14.02 -4.96
CA SER A 227 -7.62 13.88 -6.30
C SER A 227 -6.34 14.71 -6.51
N ILE A 228 -5.46 14.24 -7.39
CA ILE A 228 -4.23 14.97 -7.74
C ILE A 228 -4.54 16.37 -8.26
N PRO A 229 -5.54 16.60 -9.15
CA PRO A 229 -5.93 17.95 -9.55
C PRO A 229 -6.35 18.85 -8.38
N PHE A 230 -7.03 18.31 -7.37
CA PHE A 230 -7.38 19.07 -6.16
C PHE A 230 -6.13 19.52 -5.40
N ILE A 231 -5.13 18.63 -5.22
CA ILE A 231 -3.87 18.97 -4.54
C ILE A 231 -3.15 20.11 -5.27
N PHE A 232 -3.03 20.04 -6.60
CA PHE A 232 -2.40 21.12 -7.39
C PHE A 232 -3.21 22.43 -7.38
N SER A 233 -4.55 22.35 -7.35
CA SER A 233 -5.39 23.57 -7.27
C SER A 233 -5.32 24.23 -5.90
N SER A 234 -5.03 23.46 -4.85
CA SER A 234 -4.92 23.96 -3.47
C SER A 234 -3.74 24.90 -3.28
N VAL A 235 -2.66 24.74 -4.05
CA VAL A 235 -1.46 25.60 -3.95
C VAL A 235 -1.73 27.03 -4.41
N ARG A 236 -2.83 27.29 -5.10
CA ARG A 236 -3.17 28.61 -5.67
C ARG A 236 -3.88 29.58 -4.71
N SER A 237 -4.27 29.13 -3.53
CA SER A 237 -4.98 29.94 -2.54
C SER A 237 -4.58 29.47 -1.14
N GLU A 238 -4.26 30.42 -0.27
CA GLU A 238 -3.88 30.18 1.13
C GLU A 238 -5.01 29.44 1.88
N GLU A 239 -6.27 29.85 1.70
CA GLU A 239 -7.44 29.21 2.30
C GLU A 239 -7.57 27.73 1.88
N LYS A 240 -7.42 27.44 0.58
CA LYS A 240 -7.46 26.08 0.05
C LYS A 240 -6.26 25.23 0.53
N MET A 241 -5.11 25.86 0.71
CA MET A 241 -3.92 25.20 1.23
C MET A 241 -4.12 24.80 2.70
N GLU A 242 -4.68 25.68 3.52
CA GLU A 242 -5.04 25.37 4.90
C GLU A 242 -6.12 24.30 5.00
N GLU A 243 -7.17 24.37 4.19
CA GLU A 243 -8.22 23.34 4.14
C GLU A 243 -7.63 21.97 3.78
N SER A 244 -6.78 21.92 2.76
CA SER A 244 -6.07 20.70 2.36
C SER A 244 -5.19 20.17 3.47
N GLY A 245 -4.44 21.04 4.17
CA GLY A 245 -3.61 20.69 5.31
C GLY A 245 -4.43 20.07 6.45
N ARG A 246 -5.59 20.66 6.78
CA ARG A 246 -6.52 20.12 7.79
C ARG A 246 -7.06 18.74 7.38
N LYS A 247 -7.43 18.54 6.10
CA LYS A 247 -7.88 17.26 5.56
C LYS A 247 -6.79 16.21 5.63
N PHE A 248 -5.58 16.52 5.16
CA PHE A 248 -4.43 15.61 5.23
C PHE A 248 -4.14 15.18 6.66
N ARG A 249 -4.05 16.14 7.58
CA ARG A 249 -3.86 15.84 9.00
C ARG A 249 -4.91 14.88 9.53
N ARG A 250 -6.20 15.14 9.27
CA ARG A 250 -7.30 14.28 9.73
C ARG A 250 -7.15 12.85 9.22
N PHE A 251 -6.88 12.65 7.93
CA PHE A 251 -6.78 11.32 7.33
C PHE A 251 -5.52 10.58 7.77
N ILE A 252 -4.39 11.27 7.89
CA ILE A 252 -3.15 10.69 8.42
C ILE A 252 -3.34 10.21 9.86
N LEU A 253 -3.97 11.01 10.71
CA LEU A 253 -4.24 10.65 12.10
C LEU A 253 -5.25 9.48 12.22
N ALA A 254 -6.29 9.48 11.40
CA ALA A 254 -7.25 8.40 11.35
C ALA A 254 -6.57 7.07 10.96
N ARG A 255 -5.77 7.07 9.89
CA ARG A 255 -5.01 5.89 9.45
C ARG A 255 -4.03 5.40 10.51
N ALA A 256 -3.32 6.28 11.19
CA ALA A 256 -2.42 5.89 12.27
C ALA A 256 -3.15 5.16 13.40
N LYS A 257 -4.34 5.64 13.81
CA LYS A 257 -5.19 4.96 14.81
C LYS A 257 -5.66 3.59 14.32
N GLN A 258 -6.09 3.50 13.05
CA GLN A 258 -6.52 2.23 12.43
C GLN A 258 -5.38 1.20 12.45
N VAL A 259 -4.17 1.62 12.08
CA VAL A 259 -2.97 0.76 12.12
C VAL A 259 -2.65 0.31 13.53
N ASP A 260 -2.70 1.21 14.51
CA ASP A 260 -2.41 0.84 15.90
C ASP A 260 -3.43 -0.16 16.46
N SER A 261 -4.74 -0.01 16.14
CA SER A 261 -5.79 -0.97 16.47
C SER A 261 -5.55 -2.32 15.80
N LEU A 262 -5.22 -2.32 14.51
CA LEU A 262 -4.94 -3.54 13.75
C LEU A 262 -3.71 -4.28 14.31
N VAL A 263 -2.64 -3.54 14.63
CA VAL A 263 -1.42 -4.13 15.22
C VAL A 263 -1.67 -4.66 16.63
N ALA A 264 -2.59 -4.06 17.39
CA ALA A 264 -3.00 -4.59 18.69
C ALA A 264 -3.67 -5.97 18.55
N ASP A 265 -4.65 -6.10 17.63
CA ASP A 265 -5.29 -7.39 17.33
C ASP A 265 -4.27 -8.43 16.81
N MET A 266 -3.37 -8.01 15.92
CA MET A 266 -2.30 -8.88 15.39
C MET A 266 -1.36 -9.42 16.47
N LYS A 267 -1.14 -8.70 17.56
CA LYS A 267 -0.32 -9.16 18.69
C LYS A 267 -1.00 -10.23 19.53
N GLU A 268 -2.34 -10.15 19.65
CA GLU A 268 -3.15 -11.14 20.34
C GLU A 268 -3.37 -12.41 19.51
N CYS A 269 -3.07 -12.35 18.21
CA CYS A 269 -3.25 -13.45 17.29
C CYS A 269 -2.21 -14.56 17.55
N GLN A 270 -2.70 -15.76 17.87
CA GLN A 270 -1.86 -16.93 18.19
C GLN A 270 -1.45 -17.74 16.95
N VAL A 271 -1.99 -17.43 15.78
CA VAL A 271 -1.66 -18.12 14.53
C VAL A 271 -0.85 -17.21 13.60
N ARG A 272 -0.08 -17.83 12.71
CA ARG A 272 0.69 -17.08 11.71
C ARG A 272 -0.23 -16.23 10.85
N SER A 273 0.11 -14.97 10.63
CA SER A 273 -0.83 -14.04 9.99
C SER A 273 -0.24 -13.26 8.85
N PHE A 274 -1.06 -13.10 7.81
CA PHE A 274 -0.85 -12.22 6.68
C PHE A 274 -1.49 -10.85 6.95
N ALA A 275 -0.89 -9.77 6.42
CA ALA A 275 -1.56 -8.49 6.28
C ALA A 275 -1.62 -8.16 4.77
N VAL A 276 -2.84 -8.14 4.24
CA VAL A 276 -3.12 -8.04 2.81
C VAL A 276 -4.09 -6.89 2.58
N GLY A 277 -3.93 -6.16 1.51
CA GLY A 277 -4.91 -5.16 1.12
C GLY A 277 -4.32 -3.80 0.79
N ASP A 278 -5.22 -2.82 0.70
CA ASP A 278 -4.93 -1.43 0.46
C ASP A 278 -4.63 -0.71 1.78
N PHE A 279 -3.35 -0.40 2.00
CA PHE A 279 -2.91 0.33 3.18
C PHE A 279 -3.02 1.85 3.01
N ASN A 280 -3.32 2.32 1.79
CA ASN A 280 -3.43 3.73 1.45
C ASN A 280 -2.21 4.57 1.86
N ASP A 281 -1.04 3.95 1.94
CA ASP A 281 0.21 4.59 2.36
C ASP A 281 1.42 4.00 1.66
N MET A 282 2.47 4.80 1.50
CA MET A 282 3.70 4.43 0.81
C MET A 282 4.62 3.57 1.72
N PRO A 283 5.64 2.86 1.13
CA PRO A 283 6.57 2.04 1.92
C PRO A 283 7.39 2.81 2.97
N ILE A 284 7.55 4.12 2.76
CA ILE A 284 8.25 5.00 3.72
C ILE A 284 7.19 5.73 4.56
N SER A 285 6.56 4.98 5.44
CA SER A 285 5.49 5.48 6.30
C SER A 285 5.45 4.73 7.64
N TYR A 286 4.78 5.35 8.60
CA TYR A 286 4.42 4.73 9.88
C TYR A 286 3.56 3.48 9.66
N THR A 287 2.54 3.57 8.80
CA THR A 287 1.62 2.48 8.45
C THR A 287 2.36 1.22 8.05
N TYR A 288 3.18 1.30 6.99
CA TYR A 288 3.95 0.16 6.51
C TYR A 288 4.91 -0.37 7.58
N SER A 289 5.63 0.51 8.27
CA SER A 289 6.62 0.11 9.27
C SER A 289 6.02 -0.57 10.50
N ARG A 290 4.75 -0.28 10.81
CA ARG A 290 4.01 -0.98 11.88
C ARG A 290 3.56 -2.36 11.44
N LEU A 291 3.02 -2.49 10.22
CA LEU A 291 2.44 -3.73 9.72
C LEU A 291 3.48 -4.76 9.28
N ILE A 292 4.67 -4.32 8.86
CA ILE A 292 5.77 -5.23 8.46
C ILE A 292 6.43 -5.93 9.65
N LYS A 293 6.26 -5.47 10.89
CA LYS A 293 6.90 -6.08 12.06
C LYS A 293 6.46 -7.54 12.24
N GLY A 294 7.44 -8.45 12.27
CA GLY A 294 7.20 -9.90 12.32
C GLY A 294 6.65 -10.50 11.02
N ARG A 295 6.82 -9.79 9.89
CA ARG A 295 6.39 -10.24 8.56
C ARG A 295 7.44 -9.92 7.51
N LYS A 296 7.34 -10.60 6.38
CA LYS A 296 8.11 -10.32 5.16
C LYS A 296 7.23 -9.61 4.15
N ASP A 297 7.81 -8.71 3.37
CA ASP A 297 7.11 -8.07 2.24
C ASP A 297 7.33 -8.89 0.96
N ALA A 298 6.24 -9.32 0.33
CA ALA A 298 6.29 -10.05 -0.92
C ALA A 298 6.94 -9.25 -2.07
N PHE A 299 7.01 -7.93 -1.95
CA PHE A 299 7.71 -7.06 -2.90
C PHE A 299 9.18 -7.46 -3.14
N LYS A 300 9.81 -8.20 -2.19
CA LYS A 300 11.16 -8.75 -2.39
C LYS A 300 11.25 -9.66 -3.62
N MET A 301 10.12 -10.26 -4.04
CA MET A 301 9.99 -11.10 -5.24
C MET A 301 9.54 -10.31 -6.48
N ALA A 302 9.37 -9.00 -6.38
CA ALA A 302 8.99 -8.17 -7.53
C ALA A 302 10.09 -8.13 -8.58
N ARG A 303 9.69 -7.95 -9.84
CA ARG A 303 10.59 -7.57 -10.92
C ARG A 303 11.22 -6.21 -10.63
N ARG A 304 12.31 -5.89 -11.35
CA ARG A 304 12.95 -4.56 -11.28
C ARG A 304 11.91 -3.44 -11.42
N GLY A 305 11.98 -2.44 -10.54
CA GLY A 305 11.08 -1.28 -10.56
C GLY A 305 10.42 -0.99 -9.21
N PHE A 306 9.41 -0.14 -9.22
CA PHE A 306 8.69 0.32 -8.04
C PHE A 306 7.55 -0.60 -7.59
N GLY A 307 7.11 -1.54 -8.43
CA GLY A 307 6.00 -2.44 -8.12
C GLY A 307 4.67 -1.72 -7.85
N GLY A 308 4.47 -0.56 -8.49
CA GLY A 308 3.31 0.28 -8.22
C GLY A 308 1.98 -0.43 -8.50
N THR A 309 1.07 -0.32 -7.55
CA THR A 309 -0.25 -0.95 -7.56
C THR A 309 -1.38 0.03 -7.84
N PHE A 310 -1.10 1.34 -7.81
CA PHE A 310 -2.06 2.40 -8.09
C PHE A 310 -1.76 3.10 -9.42
N SER A 311 -2.79 3.43 -10.20
CA SER A 311 -2.64 3.94 -11.57
C SER A 311 -2.14 5.37 -11.67
N ALA A 312 -2.33 6.17 -10.61
CA ALA A 312 -1.90 7.56 -10.56
C ALA A 312 -0.35 7.72 -10.47
N LEU A 313 0.14 8.93 -10.64
CA LEU A 313 1.56 9.30 -10.54
C LEU A 313 2.48 8.36 -11.33
N LEU A 314 2.18 8.15 -12.62
CA LEU A 314 2.95 7.30 -13.52
C LEU A 314 3.10 5.85 -13.02
N ARG A 315 2.15 5.37 -12.18
CA ARG A 315 2.17 4.02 -11.61
C ARG A 315 3.38 3.77 -10.69
N LEU A 316 3.88 4.79 -10.05
CA LEU A 316 5.01 4.69 -9.11
C LEU A 316 4.56 4.39 -7.68
N MET A 317 3.26 4.57 -7.39
CA MET A 317 2.72 4.37 -6.05
C MET A 317 2.43 2.90 -5.79
N ARG A 318 3.04 2.35 -4.75
CA ARG A 318 2.72 1.06 -4.19
C ARG A 318 2.03 1.29 -2.85
N ILE A 319 0.72 1.07 -2.81
CA ILE A 319 -0.13 1.26 -1.63
C ILE A 319 -0.90 -0.01 -1.26
N ASP A 320 -0.93 -1.01 -2.14
CA ASP A 320 -1.43 -2.35 -1.85
C ASP A 320 -0.27 -3.29 -1.53
N TYR A 321 -0.50 -4.17 -0.55
CA TYR A 321 0.55 -5.01 0.02
C TYR A 321 0.06 -6.43 0.26
N ILE A 322 1.00 -7.38 0.19
CA ILE A 322 0.89 -8.71 0.77
C ILE A 322 2.10 -8.91 1.66
N LEU A 323 1.89 -8.71 2.96
CA LEU A 323 2.86 -8.99 4.00
C LEU A 323 2.53 -10.37 4.57
N TYR A 324 3.52 -11.24 4.64
CA TYR A 324 3.34 -12.64 5.01
C TYR A 324 4.24 -13.05 6.18
N PRO A 325 3.85 -14.06 6.99
CA PRO A 325 4.57 -14.46 8.19
C PRO A 325 5.94 -15.08 7.86
N ASP A 326 6.84 -15.08 8.84
CA ASP A 326 8.07 -15.84 8.77
C ASP A 326 7.78 -17.34 8.62
N GLY A 327 8.75 -18.08 8.07
CA GLY A 327 8.61 -19.51 7.76
C GLY A 327 7.98 -19.80 6.40
N LEU A 328 7.44 -18.81 5.70
CA LEU A 328 7.00 -18.95 4.31
C LEU A 328 8.00 -18.32 3.35
N ASP A 329 8.03 -18.85 2.12
CA ASP A 329 8.83 -18.34 1.02
C ASP A 329 7.93 -17.95 -0.15
N ALA A 330 7.86 -16.66 -0.44
CA ALA A 330 7.23 -16.17 -1.67
C ALA A 330 8.08 -16.57 -2.89
N THR A 331 7.44 -17.04 -3.94
CA THR A 331 8.08 -17.50 -5.20
C THR A 331 7.80 -16.57 -6.37
N SER A 332 6.75 -15.76 -6.29
CA SER A 332 6.41 -14.78 -7.31
C SER A 332 5.75 -13.54 -6.71
N TYR A 333 5.82 -12.44 -7.45
CA TYR A 333 5.10 -11.19 -7.17
C TYR A 333 4.71 -10.58 -8.51
N THR A 334 3.43 -10.48 -8.79
CA THR A 334 2.90 -9.98 -10.05
C THR A 334 1.88 -8.89 -9.79
N VAL A 335 2.03 -7.77 -10.48
CA VAL A 335 1.02 -6.70 -10.55
C VAL A 335 0.47 -6.70 -11.97
N ASP A 336 -0.78 -7.12 -12.12
CA ASP A 336 -1.42 -7.24 -13.42
C ASP A 336 -2.07 -5.90 -13.81
N ARG A 337 -1.87 -5.47 -15.07
CA ARG A 337 -2.26 -4.13 -15.55
C ARG A 337 -3.65 -4.11 -16.20
N VAL A 338 -4.63 -4.77 -15.56
CA VAL A 338 -6.02 -4.72 -16.00
C VAL A 338 -6.66 -3.36 -15.72
N LYS A 339 -7.68 -2.99 -16.50
CA LYS A 339 -8.31 -1.65 -16.45
C LYS A 339 -9.65 -1.64 -15.72
N TYR A 340 -9.87 -2.55 -14.77
CA TYR A 340 -11.14 -2.64 -14.05
C TYR A 340 -11.24 -1.70 -12.84
N SER A 341 -10.10 -1.24 -12.33
CA SER A 341 -10.00 -0.31 -11.20
C SER A 341 -8.87 0.68 -11.44
N ASP A 342 -8.77 1.73 -10.66
CA ASP A 342 -7.60 2.59 -10.54
C ASP A 342 -6.47 1.92 -9.73
N HIS A 343 -6.77 0.82 -9.03
CA HIS A 343 -5.77 -0.10 -8.49
C HIS A 343 -5.54 -1.28 -9.43
N TYR A 344 -4.38 -1.89 -9.32
CA TYR A 344 -3.99 -3.09 -10.05
C TYR A 344 -3.95 -4.28 -9.09
N PRO A 345 -4.51 -5.45 -9.48
CA PRO A 345 -4.45 -6.63 -8.66
C PRO A 345 -3.00 -7.07 -8.44
N LEU A 346 -2.67 -7.35 -7.18
CA LEU A 346 -1.40 -7.87 -6.72
C LEU A 346 -1.56 -9.35 -6.41
N LEU A 347 -0.79 -10.20 -7.10
CA LEU A 347 -0.77 -11.65 -6.91
C LEU A 347 0.61 -12.10 -6.42
N VAL A 348 0.62 -12.92 -5.38
CA VAL A 348 1.83 -13.54 -4.82
C VAL A 348 1.62 -15.03 -4.70
N SER A 349 2.59 -15.82 -5.17
CA SER A 349 2.63 -17.27 -4.96
C SER A 349 3.69 -17.60 -3.90
N PHE A 350 3.47 -18.70 -3.21
CA PHE A 350 4.37 -19.22 -2.16
C PHE A 350 4.81 -20.62 -2.49
N LYS A 351 5.88 -21.12 -1.85
CA LYS A 351 6.14 -22.55 -1.81
C LYS A 351 4.98 -23.28 -1.12
N PRO A 352 4.75 -24.57 -1.40
CA PRO A 352 3.79 -25.36 -0.63
C PRO A 352 3.98 -25.17 0.87
N PHE A 353 2.89 -25.04 1.60
CA PHE A 353 2.96 -25.00 3.07
C PHE A 353 3.41 -26.39 3.54
N GLN A 354 4.43 -26.41 4.40
CA GLN A 354 5.00 -27.65 4.95
C GLN A 354 4.46 -27.88 6.35
#